data_201e0799bcd4da542cf5f2219586fd00
#
_entry.id   201e0799bcd4da542cf5f2219586fd00
#
_cell.length_a   1.000
_cell.length_b   1.000
_cell.length_c   1.000
_cell.angle_alpha   90.00
_cell.angle_beta   90.00
_cell.angle_gamma   90.00
#
_symmetry.space_group_name_H-M   'P 1'
#
loop_
_entity.id
_entity.type
_entity.pdbx_description
1 polymer ?
#
loop_
_entity_poly.entity_id
_entity_poly.type
_entity_poly.pdbx_seq_one_letter_code
_entity_poly.pdbx_strand_id
1 'polypeptide(L)'
;MTFTLPEKQVKNGVIDTFVHTIEQYLTYPVEGRIQDRFSEGILKTMIEIGKETVENPENYDIRANHVWASTLALNGLIGAGVPQDWATHLIGHELTATYHLDHGITLAIVLPALLEVKKADKLEKLAQYATRVWHITEGTNQEKADKAIAKTREFFESLGVSTHLKDYGLGEEAVDKIVKQLEAHGMTQLGEKGDVTPEVAREILTRAL
;
A
#
# COMPACT_ATOMS: atom_id res chain seq x y z
N MET A 1 -17.07 -15.54 11.38
CA MET A 1 -17.61 -14.20 11.12
C MET A 1 -17.31 -13.68 9.72
N THR A 2 -16.11 -13.90 9.14
CA THR A 2 -15.72 -13.36 7.84
C THR A 2 -15.97 -14.27 6.63
N PHE A 3 -16.53 -15.48 6.82
CA PHE A 3 -16.80 -16.44 5.74
C PHE A 3 -17.88 -15.99 4.76
N THR A 4 -18.75 -15.10 5.19
CA THR A 4 -19.86 -14.56 4.39
C THR A 4 -19.49 -13.27 3.64
N LEU A 5 -18.23 -12.80 3.76
CA LEU A 5 -17.80 -11.63 3.02
C LEU A 5 -17.74 -11.95 1.51
N PRO A 6 -18.26 -11.07 0.66
CA PRO A 6 -18.06 -11.19 -0.78
C PRO A 6 -16.57 -11.21 -1.14
N GLU A 7 -16.20 -11.95 -2.18
CA GLU A 7 -14.83 -12.08 -2.69
C GLU A 7 -14.14 -10.70 -2.84
N LYS A 8 -14.85 -9.72 -3.41
CA LYS A 8 -14.37 -8.35 -3.57
C LYS A 8 -13.91 -7.73 -2.25
N GLN A 9 -14.67 -7.92 -1.18
CA GLN A 9 -14.32 -7.37 0.14
C GLN A 9 -13.13 -8.09 0.78
N VAL A 10 -12.96 -9.38 0.49
CA VAL A 10 -11.80 -10.13 0.95
C VAL A 10 -10.53 -9.62 0.26
N LYS A 11 -10.56 -9.44 -1.07
CA LYS A 11 -9.46 -8.85 -1.84
C LYS A 11 -9.08 -7.46 -1.31
N ASN A 12 -10.08 -6.60 -1.10
CA ASN A 12 -9.88 -5.26 -0.54
C ASN A 12 -9.22 -5.34 0.85
N GLY A 13 -9.66 -6.25 1.72
CA GLY A 13 -9.08 -6.43 3.05
C GLY A 13 -7.63 -6.93 3.02
N VAL A 14 -7.27 -7.78 2.06
CA VAL A 14 -5.87 -8.22 1.86
C VAL A 14 -4.99 -7.03 1.49
N ILE A 15 -5.42 -6.23 0.51
CA ILE A 15 -4.69 -5.05 0.04
C ILE A 15 -4.59 -4.01 1.15
N ASP A 16 -5.69 -3.72 1.83
CA ASP A 16 -5.75 -2.74 2.90
C ASP A 16 -4.80 -3.09 4.05
N THR A 17 -4.80 -4.36 4.51
CA THR A 17 -3.86 -4.86 5.51
C THR A 17 -2.41 -4.69 5.07
N PHE A 18 -2.13 -4.99 3.81
CA PHE A 18 -0.79 -4.86 3.23
C PHE A 18 -0.35 -3.40 3.20
N VAL A 19 -1.19 -2.49 2.71
CA VAL A 19 -0.87 -1.06 2.58
C VAL A 19 -0.72 -0.39 3.94
N HIS A 20 -1.60 -0.68 4.91
CA HIS A 20 -1.44 -0.21 6.29
C HIS A 20 -0.07 -0.56 6.87
N THR A 21 0.39 -1.79 6.61
CA THR A 21 1.70 -2.25 7.07
C THR A 21 2.84 -1.52 6.34
N ILE A 22 2.72 -1.35 5.02
CA ILE A 22 3.73 -0.67 4.19
C ILE A 22 3.93 0.78 4.62
N GLU A 23 2.86 1.53 4.89
CA GLU A 23 2.96 2.95 5.25
C GLU A 23 3.56 3.19 6.64
N GLN A 24 3.59 2.18 7.49
CA GLN A 24 4.30 2.20 8.77
C GLN A 24 5.72 1.62 8.68
N TYR A 25 6.04 0.91 7.61
CA TYR A 25 7.33 0.23 7.40
C TYR A 25 8.27 0.98 6.44
N LEU A 26 7.76 1.46 5.29
CA LEU A 26 8.55 2.15 4.26
C LEU A 26 8.63 3.66 4.50
N THR A 27 9.22 4.05 5.60
CA THR A 27 9.47 5.44 6.00
C THR A 27 10.98 5.73 5.99
N TYR A 28 11.43 6.90 6.48
CA TYR A 28 12.87 7.10 6.66
C TYR A 28 13.42 6.18 7.75
N PRO A 29 14.70 5.73 7.62
CA PRO A 29 15.26 4.74 8.55
C PRO A 29 15.35 5.27 9.98
N VAL A 30 14.91 4.43 10.93
CA VAL A 30 15.13 4.57 12.37
C VAL A 30 15.51 3.20 12.96
N GLU A 31 16.08 3.16 14.15
CA GLU A 31 16.46 1.90 14.81
C GLU A 31 15.26 1.13 15.42
N GLY A 32 14.13 1.10 14.69
CA GLY A 32 12.91 0.38 15.05
C GLY A 32 12.93 -1.11 14.64
N ARG A 33 13.95 -1.87 15.06
CA ARG A 33 14.18 -3.25 14.61
C ARG A 33 13.02 -4.21 14.90
N ILE A 34 12.35 -4.05 16.03
CA ILE A 34 11.21 -4.89 16.41
C ILE A 34 10.02 -4.59 15.50
N GLN A 35 9.70 -3.31 15.29
CA GLN A 35 8.63 -2.86 14.44
C GLN A 35 8.86 -3.32 12.99
N ASP A 36 10.10 -3.22 12.50
CA ASP A 36 10.50 -3.75 11.18
C ASP A 36 10.20 -5.25 11.07
N ARG A 37 10.60 -6.06 12.07
CA ARG A 37 10.37 -7.52 12.04
C ARG A 37 8.90 -7.90 12.09
N PHE A 38 8.09 -7.18 12.88
CA PHE A 38 6.65 -7.39 12.91
C PHE A 38 6.01 -7.03 11.57
N SER A 39 6.37 -5.89 10.98
CA SER A 39 5.89 -5.47 9.66
C SER A 39 6.29 -6.46 8.56
N GLU A 40 7.56 -6.89 8.53
CA GLU A 40 8.07 -7.90 7.59
C GLU A 40 7.33 -9.23 7.74
N GLY A 41 7.01 -9.64 8.97
CA GLY A 41 6.21 -10.84 9.25
C GLY A 41 4.77 -10.74 8.71
N ILE A 42 4.10 -9.61 8.96
CA ILE A 42 2.74 -9.37 8.45
C ILE A 42 2.73 -9.37 6.92
N LEU A 43 3.66 -8.62 6.28
CA LEU A 43 3.75 -8.55 4.82
C LEU A 43 3.96 -9.91 4.17
N LYS A 44 4.90 -10.72 4.68
CA LYS A 44 5.13 -12.09 4.20
C LYS A 44 3.90 -12.96 4.35
N THR A 45 3.26 -12.92 5.51
CA THR A 45 2.02 -13.66 5.74
C THR A 45 0.95 -13.27 4.73
N MET A 46 0.76 -11.96 4.46
CA MET A 46 -0.23 -11.50 3.48
C MET A 46 0.11 -11.94 2.06
N ILE A 47 1.39 -11.99 1.68
CA ILE A 47 1.82 -12.52 0.38
C ILE A 47 1.52 -14.03 0.26
N GLU A 48 1.80 -14.78 1.32
CA GLU A 48 1.58 -16.22 1.36
C GLU A 48 0.11 -16.61 1.28
N ILE A 49 -0.74 -15.96 2.09
CA ILE A 49 -2.15 -16.34 2.22
C ILE A 49 -3.12 -15.51 1.39
N GLY A 50 -2.67 -14.38 0.82
CA GLY A 50 -3.57 -13.40 0.20
C GLY A 50 -4.44 -13.98 -0.90
N LYS A 51 -3.87 -14.73 -1.82
CA LYS A 51 -4.63 -15.41 -2.88
C LYS A 51 -5.51 -16.52 -2.31
N GLU A 52 -4.95 -17.34 -1.41
CA GLU A 52 -5.65 -18.47 -0.86
C GLU A 52 -6.86 -18.06 0.01
N THR A 53 -6.77 -16.95 0.76
CA THR A 53 -7.91 -16.45 1.54
C THR A 53 -9.07 -15.97 0.67
N VAL A 54 -8.79 -15.61 -0.58
CA VAL A 54 -9.80 -15.25 -1.58
C VAL A 54 -10.43 -16.51 -2.19
N GLU A 55 -9.59 -17.46 -2.61
CA GLU A 55 -10.01 -18.70 -3.30
C GLU A 55 -10.70 -19.71 -2.37
N ASN A 56 -10.34 -19.73 -1.09
CA ASN A 56 -10.85 -20.66 -0.07
C ASN A 56 -11.51 -19.90 1.10
N PRO A 57 -12.67 -19.24 0.89
CA PRO A 57 -13.27 -18.33 1.86
C PRO A 57 -13.68 -18.99 3.19
N GLU A 58 -13.89 -20.31 3.20
CA GLU A 58 -14.30 -21.07 4.39
C GLU A 58 -13.13 -21.74 5.13
N ASN A 59 -11.90 -21.61 4.63
CA ASN A 59 -10.72 -22.11 5.34
C ASN A 59 -10.47 -21.27 6.60
N TYR A 60 -10.74 -21.87 7.76
CA TYR A 60 -10.65 -21.19 9.05
C TYR A 60 -9.23 -20.69 9.34
N ASP A 61 -8.22 -21.54 9.14
CA ASP A 61 -6.85 -21.24 9.54
C ASP A 61 -6.29 -20.05 8.72
N ILE A 62 -6.53 -20.04 7.44
CA ILE A 62 -6.11 -18.95 6.56
C ILE A 62 -6.88 -17.65 6.90
N ARG A 63 -8.19 -17.76 7.08
CA ARG A 63 -9.03 -16.62 7.43
C ARG A 63 -8.67 -16.03 8.80
N ALA A 64 -8.36 -16.88 9.78
CA ALA A 64 -7.92 -16.45 11.10
C ALA A 64 -6.58 -15.68 11.03
N ASN A 65 -5.63 -16.18 10.23
CA ASN A 65 -4.36 -15.46 9.99
C ASN A 65 -4.58 -14.11 9.32
N HIS A 66 -5.45 -14.03 8.31
CA HIS A 66 -5.80 -12.75 7.68
C HIS A 66 -6.40 -11.75 8.68
N VAL A 67 -7.40 -12.17 9.47
CA VAL A 67 -8.03 -11.31 10.49
C VAL A 67 -7.02 -10.85 11.54
N TRP A 68 -6.12 -11.73 11.96
CA TRP A 68 -5.09 -11.38 12.93
C TRP A 68 -4.05 -10.41 12.34
N ALA A 69 -3.59 -10.65 11.10
CA ALA A 69 -2.72 -9.73 10.39
C ALA A 69 -3.36 -8.34 10.24
N SER A 70 -4.64 -8.27 9.86
CA SER A 70 -5.40 -7.01 9.76
C SER A 70 -5.47 -6.26 11.09
N THR A 71 -5.68 -6.98 12.20
CA THR A 71 -5.66 -6.40 13.55
C THR A 71 -4.29 -5.80 13.87
N LEU A 72 -3.21 -6.53 13.61
CA LEU A 72 -1.84 -6.08 13.91
C LEU A 72 -1.39 -4.93 13.00
N ALA A 73 -1.88 -4.87 11.77
CA ALA A 73 -1.56 -3.81 10.83
C ALA A 73 -2.01 -2.41 11.28
N LEU A 74 -3.05 -2.31 12.16
CA LEU A 74 -3.59 -1.01 12.56
C LEU A 74 -3.88 -0.88 14.08
N ASN A 75 -3.44 -1.80 14.92
CA ASN A 75 -3.64 -1.67 16.38
C ASN A 75 -2.59 -0.79 17.08
N GLY A 76 -1.69 -0.17 16.32
CA GLY A 76 -0.65 0.71 16.83
C GLY A 76 0.67 0.01 17.23
N LEU A 77 0.73 -1.33 17.22
CA LEU A 77 1.93 -2.06 17.63
C LEU A 77 3.12 -1.80 16.70
N ILE A 78 2.92 -1.95 15.39
CA ILE A 78 3.99 -1.81 14.40
C ILE A 78 4.40 -0.36 14.16
N GLY A 79 3.53 0.60 14.47
CA GLY A 79 3.79 2.05 14.36
C GLY A 79 4.34 2.67 15.63
N ALA A 80 4.47 1.90 16.73
CA ALA A 80 4.89 2.45 18.01
C ALA A 80 6.34 2.97 17.98
N GLY A 81 6.52 4.28 18.12
CA GLY A 81 7.84 4.93 18.18
C GLY A 81 8.59 5.00 16.85
N VAL A 82 7.94 4.74 15.72
CA VAL A 82 8.49 4.90 14.37
C VAL A 82 7.66 5.89 13.55
N PRO A 83 8.26 6.53 12.51
CA PRO A 83 7.48 7.39 11.61
C PRO A 83 6.45 6.59 10.80
N GLN A 84 5.38 7.26 10.39
CA GLN A 84 4.29 6.68 9.60
C GLN A 84 3.95 7.62 8.45
N ASP A 85 3.73 7.07 7.23
CA ASP A 85 3.53 7.86 6.01
C ASP A 85 2.07 8.35 5.85
N TRP A 86 1.16 7.43 5.61
CA TRP A 86 -0.28 7.68 5.37
C TRP A 86 -0.64 8.44 4.09
N ALA A 87 0.31 8.83 3.24
CA ALA A 87 0.03 9.56 2.00
C ALA A 87 -0.80 8.72 1.01
N THR A 88 -0.55 7.41 0.93
CA THR A 88 -1.36 6.50 0.09
C THR A 88 -2.82 6.50 0.52
N HIS A 89 -3.08 6.41 1.82
CA HIS A 89 -4.44 6.42 2.37
C HIS A 89 -5.14 7.74 2.11
N LEU A 90 -4.47 8.87 2.36
CA LEU A 90 -5.08 10.19 2.22
C LEU A 90 -5.43 10.51 0.76
N ILE A 91 -4.55 10.19 -0.19
CA ILE A 91 -4.85 10.31 -1.63
C ILE A 91 -5.95 9.30 -2.03
N GLY A 92 -5.88 8.07 -1.54
CA GLY A 92 -6.89 7.03 -1.77
C GLY A 92 -8.28 7.41 -1.27
N HIS A 93 -8.39 8.08 -0.12
CA HIS A 93 -9.66 8.57 0.43
C HIS A 93 -10.34 9.57 -0.50
N GLU A 94 -9.57 10.49 -1.11
CA GLU A 94 -10.12 11.44 -2.08
C GLU A 94 -10.65 10.73 -3.35
N LEU A 95 -9.94 9.69 -3.83
CA LEU A 95 -10.42 8.85 -4.93
C LEU A 95 -11.72 8.11 -4.55
N THR A 96 -11.77 7.52 -3.35
CA THR A 96 -12.97 6.85 -2.84
C THR A 96 -14.15 7.80 -2.74
N ALA A 97 -13.96 8.97 -2.12
CA ALA A 97 -15.01 9.97 -1.93
C ALA A 97 -15.53 10.53 -3.25
N THR A 98 -14.64 10.74 -4.22
CA THR A 98 -14.97 11.40 -5.49
C THR A 98 -15.55 10.46 -6.54
N TYR A 99 -15.05 9.23 -6.62
CA TYR A 99 -15.37 8.28 -7.69
C TYR A 99 -16.03 6.98 -7.19
N HIS A 100 -16.29 6.87 -5.89
CA HIS A 100 -16.94 5.70 -5.27
C HIS A 100 -16.22 4.38 -5.53
N LEU A 101 -14.91 4.43 -5.76
CA LEU A 101 -14.08 3.23 -5.80
C LEU A 101 -13.93 2.67 -4.37
N ASP A 102 -13.90 1.36 -4.26
CA ASP A 102 -13.64 0.72 -2.96
C ASP A 102 -12.28 1.13 -2.43
N HIS A 103 -12.18 1.28 -1.11
CA HIS A 103 -10.96 1.74 -0.45
C HIS A 103 -9.72 0.91 -0.80
N GLY A 104 -9.78 -0.42 -0.71
CA GLY A 104 -8.65 -1.28 -1.09
C GLY A 104 -8.21 -1.10 -2.57
N ILE A 105 -9.15 -0.82 -3.48
CA ILE A 105 -8.84 -0.53 -4.89
C ILE A 105 -8.02 0.76 -4.99
N THR A 106 -8.44 1.84 -4.32
CA THR A 106 -7.72 3.12 -4.38
C THR A 106 -6.31 3.00 -3.81
N LEU A 107 -6.12 2.19 -2.78
CA LEU A 107 -4.80 1.90 -2.22
C LEU A 107 -3.91 1.11 -3.20
N ALA A 108 -4.47 0.13 -3.90
CA ALA A 108 -3.76 -0.65 -4.92
C ALA A 108 -3.29 0.22 -6.09
N ILE A 109 -4.05 1.25 -6.46
CA ILE A 109 -3.70 2.21 -7.50
C ILE A 109 -2.59 3.15 -7.03
N VAL A 110 -2.73 3.73 -5.84
CA VAL A 110 -1.87 4.82 -5.37
C VAL A 110 -0.51 4.32 -4.88
N LEU A 111 -0.46 3.22 -4.09
CA LEU A 111 0.78 2.79 -3.44
C LEU A 111 1.94 2.53 -4.41
N PRO A 112 1.81 1.72 -5.50
CA PRO A 112 2.94 1.48 -6.39
C PRO A 112 3.46 2.76 -7.05
N ALA A 113 2.56 3.65 -7.45
CA ALA A 113 2.90 4.94 -8.05
C ALA A 113 3.61 5.88 -7.06
N LEU A 114 3.13 5.93 -5.81
CA LEU A 114 3.79 6.68 -4.74
C LEU A 114 5.21 6.16 -4.49
N LEU A 115 5.38 4.85 -4.40
CA LEU A 115 6.69 4.25 -4.19
C LEU A 115 7.66 4.51 -5.37
N GLU A 116 7.16 4.58 -6.60
CA GLU A 116 7.97 4.97 -7.77
C GLU A 116 8.42 6.43 -7.68
N VAL A 117 7.52 7.37 -7.36
CA VAL A 117 7.82 8.80 -7.24
C VAL A 117 8.75 9.08 -6.06
N LYS A 118 8.50 8.46 -4.92
CA LYS A 118 9.28 8.63 -3.68
C LYS A 118 10.45 7.66 -3.55
N LYS A 119 10.79 6.92 -4.61
CA LYS A 119 11.82 5.87 -4.59
C LYS A 119 13.18 6.35 -4.07
N ALA A 120 13.62 7.52 -4.49
CA ALA A 120 14.91 8.06 -4.05
C ALA A 120 14.95 8.34 -2.54
N ASP A 121 13.88 8.89 -2.00
CA ASP A 121 13.76 9.22 -0.56
C ASP A 121 13.64 7.98 0.32
N LYS A 122 13.06 6.90 -0.21
CA LYS A 122 12.79 5.63 0.48
C LYS A 122 13.76 4.50 0.10
N LEU A 123 14.84 4.81 -0.65
CA LEU A 123 15.70 3.81 -1.31
C LEU A 123 16.26 2.76 -0.35
N GLU A 124 16.75 3.16 0.81
CA GLU A 124 17.32 2.23 1.79
C GLU A 124 16.28 1.26 2.34
N LYS A 125 15.09 1.75 2.69
CA LYS A 125 13.99 0.92 3.18
C LYS A 125 13.38 0.06 2.08
N LEU A 126 13.32 0.53 0.84
CA LEU A 126 12.88 -0.26 -0.31
C LEU A 126 13.86 -1.41 -0.60
N ALA A 127 15.18 -1.18 -0.49
CA ALA A 127 16.17 -2.25 -0.64
C ALA A 127 16.08 -3.28 0.52
N GLN A 128 15.79 -2.82 1.75
CA GLN A 128 15.51 -3.70 2.88
C GLN A 128 14.24 -4.53 2.63
N TYR A 129 13.16 -3.91 2.19
CA TYR A 129 11.90 -4.54 1.81
C TYR A 129 12.09 -5.60 0.72
N ALA A 130 12.82 -5.25 -0.34
CA ALA A 130 13.16 -6.18 -1.42
C ALA A 130 13.84 -7.44 -0.87
N THR A 131 14.85 -7.26 -0.03
CA THR A 131 15.67 -8.37 0.49
C THR A 131 14.91 -9.20 1.51
N ARG A 132 14.19 -8.56 2.44
CA ARG A 132 13.64 -9.25 3.62
C ARG A 132 12.23 -9.78 3.41
N VAL A 133 11.45 -9.15 2.53
CA VAL A 133 10.05 -9.56 2.25
C VAL A 133 9.97 -10.33 0.94
N TRP A 134 10.58 -9.82 -0.13
CA TRP A 134 10.52 -10.43 -1.46
C TRP A 134 11.68 -11.38 -1.78
N HIS A 135 12.66 -11.53 -0.86
CA HIS A 135 13.84 -12.38 -1.03
C HIS A 135 14.71 -12.01 -2.26
N ILE A 136 14.69 -10.73 -2.67
CA ILE A 136 15.50 -10.18 -3.76
C ILE A 136 16.85 -9.77 -3.18
N THR A 137 17.85 -10.66 -3.28
CA THR A 137 19.18 -10.48 -2.69
C THR A 137 20.20 -9.85 -3.64
N GLU A 138 20.02 -10.04 -4.94
CA GLU A 138 20.96 -9.62 -5.97
C GLU A 138 20.64 -8.23 -6.54
N GLY A 139 21.68 -7.51 -6.94
CA GLY A 139 21.60 -6.20 -7.58
C GLY A 139 21.89 -5.04 -6.63
N THR A 140 21.97 -3.84 -7.21
CA THR A 140 22.11 -2.57 -6.49
C THR A 140 20.84 -2.26 -5.70
N ASN A 141 20.90 -1.32 -4.74
CA ASN A 141 19.71 -0.88 -4.00
C ASN A 141 18.63 -0.34 -4.94
N GLN A 142 19.02 0.33 -6.03
CA GLN A 142 18.08 0.83 -7.04
C GLN A 142 17.34 -0.31 -7.74
N GLU A 143 18.07 -1.30 -8.24
CA GLU A 143 17.47 -2.48 -8.89
C GLU A 143 16.59 -3.28 -7.95
N LYS A 144 16.99 -3.40 -6.67
CA LYS A 144 16.17 -4.04 -5.63
C LYS A 144 14.88 -3.28 -5.39
N ALA A 145 14.96 -1.96 -5.26
CA ALA A 145 13.78 -1.10 -5.09
C ALA A 145 12.81 -1.23 -6.27
N ASP A 146 13.31 -1.16 -7.50
CA ASP A 146 12.48 -1.30 -8.71
C ASP A 146 11.77 -2.66 -8.75
N LYS A 147 12.50 -3.74 -8.48
CA LYS A 147 11.93 -5.09 -8.42
C LYS A 147 10.90 -5.25 -7.31
N ALA A 148 11.13 -4.66 -6.13
CA ALA A 148 10.18 -4.74 -5.02
C ALA A 148 8.88 -3.98 -5.30
N ILE A 149 8.96 -2.80 -5.94
CA ILE A 149 7.78 -2.04 -6.37
C ILE A 149 6.99 -2.85 -7.42
N ALA A 150 7.68 -3.42 -8.41
CA ALA A 150 7.06 -4.28 -9.41
C ALA A 150 6.37 -5.49 -8.77
N LYS A 151 7.02 -6.18 -7.81
CA LYS A 151 6.45 -7.30 -7.06
C LYS A 151 5.22 -6.91 -6.24
N THR A 152 5.20 -5.71 -5.68
CA THR A 152 4.03 -5.20 -4.95
C THR A 152 2.85 -5.02 -5.91
N ARG A 153 3.09 -4.45 -7.09
CA ARG A 153 2.08 -4.31 -8.16
C ARG A 153 1.56 -5.68 -8.62
N GLU A 154 2.47 -6.60 -8.96
CA GLU A 154 2.14 -7.97 -9.35
C GLU A 154 1.28 -8.68 -8.29
N PHE A 155 1.57 -8.48 -7.02
CA PHE A 155 0.80 -9.07 -5.92
C PHE A 155 -0.65 -8.58 -5.94
N PHE A 156 -0.90 -7.28 -6.04
CA PHE A 156 -2.27 -6.73 -6.11
C PHE A 156 -3.00 -7.21 -7.36
N GLU A 157 -2.34 -7.22 -8.51
CA GLU A 157 -2.91 -7.71 -9.77
C GLU A 157 -3.21 -9.22 -9.71
N SER A 158 -2.41 -10.01 -9.00
CA SER A 158 -2.65 -11.44 -8.78
C SER A 158 -3.93 -11.72 -7.98
N LEU A 159 -4.41 -10.75 -7.21
CA LEU A 159 -5.70 -10.78 -6.52
C LEU A 159 -6.87 -10.37 -7.43
N GLY A 160 -6.57 -10.00 -8.68
CA GLY A 160 -7.57 -9.52 -9.65
C GLY A 160 -8.01 -8.07 -9.41
N VAL A 161 -7.10 -7.23 -8.86
CA VAL A 161 -7.33 -5.79 -8.67
C VAL A 161 -6.35 -5.02 -9.56
N SER A 162 -6.86 -4.25 -10.51
CA SER A 162 -6.05 -3.40 -11.38
C SER A 162 -5.43 -2.25 -10.59
N THR A 163 -4.20 -1.87 -10.98
CA THR A 163 -3.38 -0.88 -10.29
C THR A 163 -3.23 0.44 -11.06
N HIS A 164 -4.08 0.67 -12.05
CA HIS A 164 -4.07 1.88 -12.88
C HIS A 164 -5.44 2.55 -12.92
N LEU A 165 -5.47 3.88 -12.87
CA LEU A 165 -6.69 4.69 -12.92
C LEU A 165 -7.50 4.45 -14.19
N LYS A 166 -6.82 4.29 -15.33
CA LYS A 166 -7.46 4.05 -16.64
C LYS A 166 -8.34 2.80 -16.67
N ASP A 167 -8.00 1.77 -15.90
CA ASP A 167 -8.75 0.52 -15.85
C ASP A 167 -10.11 0.70 -15.14
N TYR A 168 -10.28 1.83 -14.46
CA TYR A 168 -11.53 2.27 -13.83
C TYR A 168 -12.18 3.44 -14.57
N GLY A 169 -11.74 3.73 -15.81
CA GLY A 169 -12.28 4.80 -16.65
C GLY A 169 -11.91 6.20 -16.20
N LEU A 170 -10.82 6.35 -15.43
CA LEU A 170 -10.33 7.62 -14.91
C LEU A 170 -9.07 8.07 -15.68
N GLY A 171 -9.09 9.31 -16.16
CA GLY A 171 -8.01 9.94 -16.93
C GLY A 171 -7.40 11.16 -16.24
N GLU A 172 -6.78 12.04 -17.03
CA GLU A 172 -6.12 13.25 -16.53
C GLU A 172 -7.06 14.20 -15.76
N GLU A 173 -8.33 14.26 -16.16
CA GLU A 173 -9.35 15.04 -15.47
C GLU A 173 -9.57 14.58 -14.02
N ALA A 174 -9.40 13.29 -13.76
CA ALA A 174 -9.47 12.74 -12.42
C ALA A 174 -8.27 13.18 -11.58
N VAL A 175 -7.07 13.20 -12.16
CA VAL A 175 -5.87 13.72 -11.51
C VAL A 175 -6.07 15.17 -11.06
N ASP A 176 -6.53 16.03 -11.99
CA ASP A 176 -6.80 17.44 -11.69
C ASP A 176 -7.83 17.63 -10.57
N LYS A 177 -8.87 16.82 -10.58
CA LYS A 177 -9.95 16.89 -9.59
C LYS A 177 -9.47 16.47 -8.21
N ILE A 178 -8.73 15.38 -8.10
CA ILE A 178 -8.21 14.88 -6.81
C ILE A 178 -7.19 15.85 -6.21
N VAL A 179 -6.28 16.42 -7.00
CA VAL A 179 -5.33 17.42 -6.51
C VAL A 179 -6.06 18.62 -5.93
N LYS A 180 -7.09 19.14 -6.63
CA LYS A 180 -7.93 20.25 -6.11
C LYS A 180 -8.66 19.90 -4.82
N GLN A 181 -9.10 18.65 -4.66
CA GLN A 181 -9.75 18.20 -3.42
C GLN A 181 -8.75 18.15 -2.26
N LEU A 182 -7.55 17.62 -2.48
CA LEU A 182 -6.47 17.63 -1.47
C LEU A 182 -6.18 19.05 -0.99
N GLU A 183 -6.06 20.03 -1.92
CA GLU A 183 -5.86 21.43 -1.58
C GLU A 183 -7.04 22.00 -0.79
N ALA A 184 -8.28 21.76 -1.24
CA ALA A 184 -9.50 22.25 -0.61
C ALA A 184 -9.67 21.73 0.83
N HIS A 185 -9.20 20.49 1.08
CA HIS A 185 -9.24 19.86 2.41
C HIS A 185 -8.00 20.16 3.25
N GLY A 186 -7.07 20.99 2.77
CA GLY A 186 -5.84 21.38 3.49
C GLY A 186 -4.79 20.26 3.55
N MET A 187 -4.93 19.23 2.71
CA MET A 187 -4.01 18.08 2.63
C MET A 187 -2.82 18.41 1.71
N THR A 188 -2.01 19.39 2.11
CA THR A 188 -0.93 19.95 1.28
C THR A 188 0.47 19.52 1.70
N GLN A 189 0.59 18.74 2.78
CA GLN A 189 1.85 18.25 3.34
C GLN A 189 1.66 16.83 3.86
N LEU A 190 1.51 15.86 2.93
CA LEU A 190 1.31 14.46 3.27
C LEU A 190 2.64 13.72 3.41
N GLY A 191 2.58 12.50 3.92
CA GLY A 191 3.74 11.64 4.14
C GLY A 191 4.49 11.93 5.44
N GLU A 192 5.39 11.04 5.80
CA GLU A 192 6.14 11.09 7.07
C GLU A 192 7.07 12.30 7.20
N LYS A 193 7.36 13.00 6.10
CA LYS A 193 8.16 14.23 6.06
C LYS A 193 7.35 15.48 5.72
N GLY A 194 6.05 15.32 5.43
CA GLY A 194 5.21 16.41 4.95
C GLY A 194 5.62 16.93 3.57
N ASP A 195 6.29 16.11 2.76
CA ASP A 195 6.87 16.51 1.47
C ASP A 195 6.10 15.96 0.25
N VAL A 196 4.99 15.27 0.47
CA VAL A 196 4.02 14.95 -0.57
C VAL A 196 3.04 16.14 -0.68
N THR A 197 3.48 17.13 -1.45
CA THR A 197 2.69 18.34 -1.77
C THR A 197 1.64 18.05 -2.84
N PRO A 198 0.71 18.97 -3.17
CA PRO A 198 -0.22 18.81 -4.28
C PRO A 198 0.47 18.51 -5.63
N GLU A 199 1.64 19.12 -5.88
CA GLU A 199 2.43 18.85 -7.09
C GLU A 199 2.96 17.40 -7.09
N VAL A 200 3.48 16.91 -5.97
CA VAL A 200 3.94 15.53 -5.82
C VAL A 200 2.77 14.56 -5.90
N ALA A 201 1.62 14.87 -5.29
CA ALA A 201 0.39 14.08 -5.42
C ALA A 201 -0.08 13.99 -6.88
N ARG A 202 0.05 15.10 -7.65
CA ARG A 202 -0.19 15.10 -9.10
C ARG A 202 0.73 14.14 -9.83
N GLU A 203 2.03 14.18 -9.54
CA GLU A 203 2.99 13.25 -10.15
C GLU A 203 2.64 11.79 -9.85
N ILE A 204 2.29 11.48 -8.59
CA ILE A 204 1.86 10.14 -8.17
C ILE A 204 0.63 9.69 -8.97
N LEU A 205 -0.42 10.52 -9.05
CA LEU A 205 -1.64 10.19 -9.76
C LEU A 205 -1.42 10.07 -11.27
N THR A 206 -0.56 10.91 -11.86
CA THR A 206 -0.18 10.81 -13.26
C THR A 206 0.58 9.51 -13.54
N ARG A 207 1.44 9.08 -12.61
CA ARG A 207 2.14 7.80 -12.70
C ARG A 207 1.20 6.59 -12.58
N ALA A 208 0.05 6.78 -11.94
CA ALA A 208 -1.00 5.77 -11.78
C ALA A 208 -1.97 5.69 -12.97
N LEU A 209 -1.89 6.56 -14.00
CA LEU A 209 -2.66 6.47 -15.24
C LEU A 209 -2.20 5.28 -16.11
#